data_83fd880b0e5237a2adcdc0d4d9be6802
#
_entry.id   83fd880b0e5237a2adcdc0d4d9be6802
#
_cell.length_a   1.000
_cell.length_b   1.000
_cell.length_c   1.000
_cell.angle_alpha   90.00
_cell.angle_beta   90.00
_cell.angle_gamma   90.00
#
_symmetry.space_group_name_H-M   'P 1'
#
loop_
_entity.id
_entity.type
_entity.pdbx_description
1 polymer ?
#
loop_
_entity_poly.entity_id
_entity_poly.type
_entity_poly.pdbx_seq_one_letter_code
_entity_poly.pdbx_strand_id
1 'polypeptide(L)'
;GEYVVERLVRPLIELSEKKDCNPCVRKYHRLSNAMEEKDYKFVNEHENYSQIICNCEKVTLGEILDVLSRSVPPHSVKALKRRTRAGFGKCQGGFCQPSVVLILAKYYGISPLEISYDGEFSPILLEKIKGGR
;
A
#
# COMPACT_ATOMS: atom_id res chain seq x y z
N GLY A 1 20.68 -8.44 7.55
CA GLY A 1 19.83 -9.05 8.58
C GLY A 1 20.63 -10.00 9.46
N GLU A 2 21.15 -11.08 8.89
CA GLU A 2 21.83 -12.16 9.63
C GLU A 2 22.99 -11.64 10.50
N TYR A 3 23.90 -10.85 9.95
CA TYR A 3 25.00 -10.25 10.69
C TYR A 3 24.55 -9.46 11.93
N VAL A 4 23.49 -8.67 11.81
CA VAL A 4 22.94 -7.90 12.93
C VAL A 4 22.37 -8.83 14.01
N VAL A 5 21.64 -9.86 13.60
CA VAL A 5 21.07 -10.84 14.54
C VAL A 5 22.17 -11.58 15.28
N GLU A 6 23.18 -12.11 14.61
CA GLU A 6 24.23 -12.91 15.21
C GLU A 6 25.18 -12.07 16.08
N ARG A 7 25.52 -10.86 15.66
CA ARG A 7 26.54 -10.06 16.34
C ARG A 7 26.00 -9.07 17.37
N LEU A 8 24.78 -8.57 17.18
CA LEU A 8 24.22 -7.54 18.03
C LEU A 8 23.04 -8.00 18.87
N VAL A 9 22.18 -8.87 18.34
CA VAL A 9 20.94 -9.28 19.03
C VAL A 9 21.17 -10.52 19.88
N ARG A 10 21.76 -11.59 19.33
CA ARG A 10 21.94 -12.87 20.01
C ARG A 10 22.77 -12.77 21.32
N PRO A 11 23.80 -11.89 21.44
CA PRO A 11 24.50 -11.71 22.70
C PRO A 11 23.66 -11.03 23.81
N LEU A 12 22.58 -10.32 23.42
CA LEU A 12 21.75 -9.58 24.36
C LEU A 12 20.49 -10.32 24.79
N ILE A 13 19.97 -11.19 23.92
CA ILE A 13 18.71 -11.91 24.14
C ILE A 13 18.84 -13.36 23.68
N GLU A 14 18.32 -14.28 24.47
CA GLU A 14 18.17 -15.67 24.05
C GLU A 14 17.10 -15.77 22.94
N LEU A 15 17.52 -16.19 21.76
CA LEU A 15 16.63 -16.35 20.60
C LEU A 15 16.24 -17.81 20.45
N SER A 16 14.94 -18.08 20.46
CA SER A 16 14.38 -19.39 20.10
C SER A 16 13.87 -19.39 18.66
N GLU A 17 13.93 -20.53 18.01
CA GLU A 17 13.32 -20.68 16.67
C GLU A 17 11.81 -20.56 16.76
N LYS A 18 11.26 -19.77 15.83
CA LYS A 18 9.81 -19.59 15.71
C LYS A 18 9.19 -20.84 15.09
N LYS A 19 8.38 -21.58 15.84
CA LYS A 19 7.78 -22.85 15.41
C LYS A 19 6.91 -22.73 14.15
N ASP A 20 6.22 -21.61 13.97
CA ASP A 20 5.29 -21.36 12.86
C ASP A 20 5.83 -20.30 11.88
N CYS A 21 7.14 -20.32 11.64
CA CYS A 21 7.75 -19.38 10.70
C CYS A 21 7.48 -19.81 9.27
N ASN A 22 6.72 -19.02 8.53
CA ASN A 22 6.66 -19.14 7.09
C ASN A 22 7.68 -18.16 6.46
N PRO A 23 8.83 -18.64 5.97
CA PRO A 23 9.85 -17.80 5.36
C PRO A 23 9.43 -17.26 3.98
N CYS A 24 8.35 -17.78 3.41
CA CYS A 24 7.87 -17.35 2.10
C CYS A 24 7.17 -15.99 2.19
N VAL A 25 7.77 -14.97 1.60
CA VAL A 25 7.11 -13.68 1.42
C VAL A 25 6.01 -13.84 0.37
N ARG A 26 4.75 -13.57 0.75
CA ARG A 26 3.65 -13.54 -0.21
C ARG A 26 3.95 -12.50 -1.29
N LYS A 27 4.16 -12.95 -2.51
CA LYS A 27 4.26 -12.06 -3.68
C LYS A 27 2.89 -11.42 -3.91
N TYR A 28 2.84 -10.11 -4.15
CA TYR A 28 1.64 -9.50 -4.63
C TYR A 28 1.63 -9.51 -6.16
N HIS A 29 0.46 -9.65 -6.75
CA HIS A 29 0.33 -9.66 -8.19
C HIS A 29 0.45 -8.22 -8.70
N ARG A 30 1.46 -7.97 -9.54
CA ARG A 30 1.64 -6.70 -10.21
C ARG A 30 1.40 -6.89 -11.69
N LEU A 31 0.43 -6.15 -12.22
CA LEU A 31 0.19 -6.16 -13.65
C LEU A 31 1.36 -5.48 -14.38
N SER A 32 1.88 -6.13 -15.41
CA SER A 32 2.94 -5.57 -16.23
C SER A 32 2.38 -4.49 -17.17
N ASN A 33 3.24 -3.58 -17.66
CA ASN A 33 2.82 -2.60 -18.68
C ASN A 33 2.43 -3.27 -20.02
N ALA A 34 2.99 -4.46 -20.30
CA ALA A 34 2.58 -5.33 -21.39
C ALA A 34 1.82 -6.50 -20.76
N MET A 35 0.49 -6.42 -20.73
CA MET A 35 -0.34 -7.50 -20.19
C MET A 35 -0.22 -8.75 -21.06
N GLU A 36 0.13 -9.86 -20.44
CA GLU A 36 0.13 -11.18 -21.05
C GLU A 36 -1.24 -11.87 -20.87
N GLU A 37 -1.50 -12.94 -21.59
CA GLU A 37 -2.76 -13.69 -21.52
C GLU A 37 -3.11 -14.11 -20.08
N LYS A 38 -2.11 -14.50 -19.27
CA LYS A 38 -2.28 -14.82 -17.86
C LYS A 38 -2.76 -13.63 -17.01
N ASP A 39 -2.37 -12.39 -17.38
CA ASP A 39 -2.79 -11.18 -16.67
C ASP A 39 -4.25 -10.86 -16.98
N TYR A 40 -4.69 -11.03 -18.23
CA TYR A 40 -6.09 -10.86 -18.60
C TYR A 40 -6.99 -11.86 -17.88
N LYS A 41 -6.60 -13.13 -17.82
CA LYS A 41 -7.34 -14.15 -17.06
C LYS A 41 -7.43 -13.77 -15.59
N PHE A 42 -6.34 -13.37 -14.98
CA PHE A 42 -6.28 -12.95 -13.58
C PHE A 42 -7.19 -11.73 -13.30
N VAL A 43 -7.18 -10.72 -14.18
CA VAL A 43 -8.04 -9.52 -14.06
C VAL A 43 -9.52 -9.89 -14.16
N ASN A 44 -9.89 -10.81 -15.05
CA ASN A 44 -11.27 -11.27 -15.19
C ASN A 44 -11.78 -12.02 -13.95
N GLU A 45 -10.89 -12.73 -13.26
CA GLU A 45 -11.20 -13.42 -12.00
C GLU A 45 -11.18 -12.48 -10.77
N HIS A 46 -10.53 -11.31 -10.88
CA HIS A 46 -10.31 -10.38 -9.78
C HIS A 46 -10.65 -8.93 -10.19
N GLU A 47 -11.92 -8.57 -10.14
CA GLU A 47 -12.47 -7.28 -10.64
C GLU A 47 -11.68 -6.04 -10.17
N ASN A 48 -11.21 -6.01 -8.91
CA ASN A 48 -10.44 -4.88 -8.38
C ASN A 48 -9.14 -4.59 -9.16
N TYR A 49 -8.60 -5.58 -9.88
CA TYR A 49 -7.41 -5.40 -10.71
C TYR A 49 -7.71 -4.78 -12.08
N SER A 50 -8.96 -4.67 -12.48
CA SER A 50 -9.38 -3.96 -13.70
C SER A 50 -9.35 -2.43 -13.49
N GLN A 51 -9.42 -1.94 -12.25
CA GLN A 51 -9.49 -0.52 -11.95
C GLN A 51 -8.11 0.08 -11.72
N ILE A 52 -7.62 0.87 -12.66
CA ILE A 52 -6.34 1.58 -12.55
C ILE A 52 -6.54 2.84 -11.70
N ILE A 53 -5.79 2.95 -10.60
CA ILE A 53 -5.78 4.11 -9.70
C ILE A 53 -4.65 5.08 -10.06
N CYS A 54 -3.45 4.56 -10.35
CA CYS A 54 -2.31 5.37 -10.76
C CYS A 54 -1.95 5.11 -12.23
N ASN A 55 -2.31 6.01 -13.13
CA ASN A 55 -2.04 5.86 -14.57
C ASN A 55 -0.55 5.89 -14.93
N CYS A 56 0.27 6.65 -14.19
CA CYS A 56 1.70 6.76 -14.47
C CYS A 56 2.47 5.46 -14.18
N GLU A 57 2.13 4.81 -13.06
CA GLU A 57 2.79 3.58 -12.60
C GLU A 57 1.92 2.33 -12.83
N LYS A 58 0.75 2.49 -13.48
CA LYS A 58 -0.22 1.42 -13.78
C LYS A 58 -0.64 0.60 -12.55
N VAL A 59 -0.71 1.26 -11.38
CA VAL A 59 -1.12 0.61 -10.13
C VAL A 59 -2.64 0.51 -10.07
N THR A 60 -3.14 -0.68 -9.80
CA THR A 60 -4.57 -0.99 -9.74
C THR A 60 -5.11 -0.92 -8.30
N LEU A 61 -6.44 -0.87 -8.17
CA LEU A 61 -7.11 -0.99 -6.88
C LEU A 61 -6.78 -2.33 -6.20
N GLY A 62 -6.73 -3.43 -6.98
CA GLY A 62 -6.40 -4.76 -6.46
C GLY A 62 -5.02 -4.81 -5.81
N GLU A 63 -3.99 -4.20 -6.43
CA GLU A 63 -2.64 -4.10 -5.85
C GLU A 63 -2.64 -3.29 -4.55
N ILE A 64 -3.42 -2.20 -4.48
CA ILE A 64 -3.55 -1.39 -3.27
C ILE A 64 -4.20 -2.20 -2.15
N LEU A 65 -5.32 -2.87 -2.42
CA LEU A 65 -6.04 -3.67 -1.44
C LEU A 65 -5.21 -4.88 -0.95
N ASP A 66 -4.43 -5.50 -1.86
CA ASP A 66 -3.51 -6.59 -1.46
C ASP A 66 -2.45 -6.09 -0.47
N VAL A 67 -1.88 -4.92 -0.70
CA VAL A 67 -0.89 -4.32 0.21
C VAL A 67 -1.52 -3.93 1.56
N LEU A 68 -2.75 -3.43 1.55
CA LEU A 68 -3.50 -3.09 2.77
C LEU A 68 -3.85 -4.31 3.62
N SER A 69 -4.08 -5.47 3.00
CA SER A 69 -4.42 -6.73 3.70
C SER A 69 -3.23 -7.45 4.34
N ARG A 70 -2.02 -6.91 4.25
CA ARG A 70 -0.81 -7.54 4.80
C ARG A 70 -0.69 -7.34 6.31
N SER A 71 0.18 -8.15 6.95
CA SER A 71 0.43 -8.11 8.40
C SER A 71 0.89 -6.74 8.93
N VAL A 72 1.54 -5.93 8.09
CA VAL A 72 1.95 -4.55 8.42
C VAL A 72 1.39 -3.63 7.33
N PRO A 73 0.13 -3.23 7.41
CA PRO A 73 -0.49 -2.39 6.39
C PRO A 73 0.02 -0.94 6.44
N PRO A 74 0.01 -0.22 5.32
CA PRO A 74 0.37 1.19 5.29
C PRO A 74 -0.77 2.08 5.79
N HIS A 75 -0.54 2.91 6.80
CA HIS A 75 -1.54 3.83 7.37
C HIS A 75 -1.47 5.26 6.81
N SER A 76 -0.51 5.57 5.95
CA SER A 76 -0.36 6.89 5.33
C SER A 76 -0.19 6.80 3.82
N VAL A 77 -0.42 7.91 3.13
CA VAL A 77 -0.25 7.99 1.67
C VAL A 77 1.19 7.67 1.27
N LYS A 78 2.18 8.19 1.99
CA LYS A 78 3.61 7.94 1.73
C LYS A 78 3.98 6.48 1.97
N ALA A 79 3.43 5.84 3.01
CA ALA A 79 3.66 4.43 3.27
C ALA A 79 3.08 3.55 2.16
N LEU A 80 1.87 3.85 1.66
CA LEU A 80 1.27 3.18 0.51
C LEU A 80 2.08 3.40 -0.77
N LYS A 81 2.44 4.66 -1.04
CA LYS A 81 3.30 5.06 -2.16
C LYS A 81 4.58 4.24 -2.22
N ARG A 82 5.28 4.06 -1.10
CA ARG A 82 6.53 3.28 -1.02
C ARG A 82 6.34 1.79 -1.29
N ARG A 83 5.16 1.24 -1.08
CA ARG A 83 4.86 -0.19 -1.28
C ARG A 83 4.30 -0.52 -2.65
N THR A 84 3.51 0.38 -3.22
CA THR A 84 2.83 0.16 -4.51
C THR A 84 3.44 0.95 -5.67
N ARG A 85 4.22 1.99 -5.38
CA ARG A 85 4.70 3.03 -6.31
C ARG A 85 3.61 4.00 -6.80
N ALA A 86 2.36 3.88 -6.37
CA ALA A 86 1.33 4.88 -6.67
C ALA A 86 1.81 6.29 -6.27
N GLY A 87 1.79 7.24 -7.21
CA GLY A 87 2.25 8.60 -6.99
C GLY A 87 3.75 8.85 -7.22
N PHE A 88 4.54 7.86 -7.67
CA PHE A 88 5.95 8.06 -8.03
C PHE A 88 6.16 8.47 -9.50
N GLY A 89 5.12 8.37 -10.32
CA GLY A 89 5.22 8.71 -11.74
C GLY A 89 5.35 10.21 -11.99
N LYS A 90 5.34 10.62 -13.25
CA LYS A 90 5.60 12.00 -13.70
C LYS A 90 4.71 13.05 -13.04
N CYS A 91 3.44 12.73 -12.72
CA CYS A 91 2.50 13.65 -12.06
C CYS A 91 2.71 13.78 -10.54
N GLN A 92 3.62 12.99 -9.95
CA GLN A 92 3.95 13.01 -8.50
C GLN A 92 2.72 12.91 -7.58
N GLY A 93 1.70 12.17 -7.99
CA GLY A 93 0.47 11.97 -7.22
C GLY A 93 -0.65 12.95 -7.54
N GLY A 94 -0.44 13.93 -8.41
CA GLY A 94 -1.44 14.98 -8.72
C GLY A 94 -2.81 14.44 -9.15
N PHE A 95 -2.87 13.25 -9.77
CA PHE A 95 -4.14 12.62 -10.15
C PHE A 95 -4.57 11.51 -9.20
N CYS A 96 -3.66 10.67 -8.73
CA CYS A 96 -4.02 9.48 -7.97
C CYS A 96 -4.14 9.72 -6.46
N GLN A 97 -3.53 10.76 -5.91
CA GLN A 97 -3.52 10.99 -4.46
C GLN A 97 -4.92 11.17 -3.86
N PRO A 98 -5.87 11.91 -4.47
CA PRO A 98 -7.23 11.97 -3.96
C PRO A 98 -7.90 10.59 -3.86
N SER A 99 -7.75 9.75 -4.89
CA SER A 99 -8.27 8.38 -4.88
C SER A 99 -7.60 7.52 -3.80
N VAL A 100 -6.29 7.65 -3.62
CA VAL A 100 -5.54 6.95 -2.57
C VAL A 100 -6.03 7.34 -1.18
N VAL A 101 -6.29 8.63 -0.92
CA VAL A 101 -6.85 9.11 0.35
C VAL A 101 -8.22 8.48 0.61
N LEU A 102 -9.10 8.47 -0.39
CA LEU A 102 -10.43 7.87 -0.26
C LEU A 102 -10.38 6.36 -0.04
N ILE A 103 -9.47 5.65 -0.72
CA ILE A 103 -9.29 4.21 -0.54
C ILE A 103 -8.81 3.90 0.88
N LEU A 104 -7.82 4.63 1.39
CA LEU A 104 -7.33 4.47 2.76
C LEU A 104 -8.43 4.77 3.79
N ALA A 105 -9.13 5.88 3.64
CA ALA A 105 -10.23 6.28 4.52
C ALA A 105 -11.34 5.20 4.56
N LYS A 106 -11.76 4.72 3.39
CA LYS A 106 -12.75 3.64 3.27
C LYS A 106 -12.27 2.33 3.90
N TYR A 107 -11.01 1.95 3.67
CA TYR A 107 -10.44 0.71 4.17
C TYR A 107 -10.38 0.69 5.71
N TYR A 108 -9.94 1.81 6.32
CA TYR A 108 -9.84 1.95 7.77
C TYR A 108 -11.13 2.40 8.46
N GLY A 109 -12.17 2.77 7.71
CA GLY A 109 -13.44 3.25 8.27
C GLY A 109 -13.31 4.62 8.96
N ILE A 110 -12.37 5.46 8.53
CA ILE A 110 -12.10 6.79 9.12
C ILE A 110 -12.40 7.91 8.12
N SER A 111 -12.46 9.15 8.61
CA SER A 111 -12.65 10.31 7.75
C SER A 111 -11.44 10.52 6.82
N PRO A 112 -11.64 10.96 5.56
CA PRO A 112 -10.53 11.41 4.71
C PRO A 112 -9.67 12.52 5.34
N LEU A 113 -10.22 13.31 6.25
CA LEU A 113 -9.49 14.35 7.01
C LEU A 113 -8.45 13.76 7.97
N GLU A 114 -8.63 12.52 8.41
CA GLU A 114 -7.72 11.82 9.31
C GLU A 114 -6.56 11.13 8.57
N ILE A 115 -6.61 11.06 7.25
CA ILE A 115 -5.53 10.49 6.45
C ILE A 115 -4.37 11.47 6.36
N SER A 116 -3.21 11.06 6.86
CA SER A 116 -1.97 11.81 6.77
C SER A 116 -1.15 11.46 5.53
N TYR A 117 -0.28 12.39 5.12
CA TYR A 117 0.69 12.11 4.07
C TYR A 117 1.80 11.16 4.55
N ASP A 118 2.38 11.40 5.72
CA ASP A 118 3.49 10.62 6.30
C ASP A 118 3.24 10.29 7.77
N GLY A 119 3.48 11.22 8.67
CA GLY A 119 3.25 11.09 10.12
C GLY A 119 2.01 11.87 10.58
N GLU A 120 1.74 11.81 11.86
CA GLU A 120 0.58 12.41 12.51
C GLU A 120 0.39 13.90 12.21
N PHE A 121 1.50 14.64 12.12
CA PHE A 121 1.48 16.09 11.87
C PHE A 121 1.56 16.49 10.39
N SER A 122 1.19 15.61 9.47
CA SER A 122 1.20 15.87 8.04
C SER A 122 -0.19 15.66 7.39
N PRO A 123 -1.23 16.40 7.80
CA PRO A 123 -2.56 16.24 7.23
C PRO A 123 -2.55 16.62 5.74
N ILE A 124 -3.33 15.90 4.93
CA ILE A 124 -3.51 16.20 3.50
C ILE A 124 -4.68 17.15 3.31
N LEU A 125 -5.73 16.94 4.09
CA LEU A 125 -6.95 17.74 4.08
C LEU A 125 -7.09 18.40 5.45
N LEU A 126 -7.33 19.70 5.49
CA LEU A 126 -7.47 20.45 6.73
C LEU A 126 -8.93 20.50 7.19
N GLU A 127 -9.85 20.77 6.26
CA GLU A 127 -11.28 20.89 6.55
C GLU A 127 -12.15 20.66 5.30
N LYS A 128 -13.45 20.55 5.47
CA LYS A 128 -14.41 20.54 4.36
C LYS A 128 -14.68 21.96 3.89
N ILE A 129 -14.46 22.25 2.61
CA ILE A 129 -14.69 23.59 2.01
C ILE A 129 -16.18 23.96 2.05
N LYS A 130 -17.08 22.97 1.87
CA LYS A 130 -18.52 23.17 2.03
C LYS A 130 -18.94 22.46 3.32
N GLY A 131 -19.17 23.23 4.36
CA GLY A 131 -19.78 22.72 5.58
C GLY A 131 -21.13 22.08 5.22
N GLY A 132 -21.32 20.81 5.59
CA GLY A 132 -22.62 20.20 5.46
C GLY A 132 -23.62 20.99 6.30
N ARG A 133 -24.68 21.47 5.68
CA ARG A 133 -25.90 21.85 6.38
C ARG A 133 -26.58 20.60 6.83
#